data_c4e6d6a6df378dffa3d2dd21dd1ca035
#
_entry.id   c4e6d6a6df378dffa3d2dd21dd1ca035
#
_cell.length_a   1.000
_cell.length_b   1.000
_cell.length_c   1.000
_cell.angle_alpha   90.00
_cell.angle_beta   90.00
_cell.angle_gamma   90.00
#
_symmetry.space_group_name_H-M   'P 1'
#
loop_
_entity.id
_entity.type
_entity.pdbx_description
1 polymer ?
#
loop_
_entity_poly.entity_id
_entity_poly.type
_entity_poly.pdbx_seq_one_letter_code
_entity_poly.pdbx_strand_id
1 'polypeptide(L)'
;MTNSTTTTETGATRAPRTVGWRWAPHWVLAFVILWPAPGYAEGVMVLGALAAIVLLLRARFRGGAALLSPGAWALSSVLFFAYWMPQLLSAIDSVDPGRALREALVDLRYLPFLWLVASAVATRRARRITLGGLAIIVAVWTLDALAEVALGTSPLFFGIDQLKQLISNRPMCSLEQLAQADRVGGVLGPCNLKLGIVLASLAPFALYAAGRRFGAAGWILSAAAIGVVLLFAGSRASWLTFGLVLLFSGWRLLGWKGLSAVFAGGVVIAAVVTLLSPQVRERVERTVMGLSADQAQVDTALSGRTRIWEAAACMIRAHPVNGVGVRGFREAFPACDPHAGEMAAWGDGPALHAHQIVLEVASETGAIGLLLWLAGVALAWRAWRFAAPEARDRARPAMLALAVTVFPFNTHLAFYSTFWGGFTLLLCALYAGSLLARDEPPPAPRAAIH
;
A
#
# COMPACT_ATOMS: atom_id res chain seq x y z
N MET A 1 7.76 72.65 15.78
CA MET A 1 6.95 71.48 16.17
C MET A 1 7.11 70.42 15.11
N THR A 2 8.05 69.51 15.32
CA THR A 2 8.38 68.43 14.40
C THR A 2 7.74 67.16 14.92
N ASN A 3 6.74 66.65 14.21
CA ASN A 3 6.09 65.37 14.51
C ASN A 3 6.93 64.23 14.00
N SER A 4 7.56 63.47 14.90
CA SER A 4 8.23 62.21 14.64
C SER A 4 7.22 61.07 14.69
N THR A 5 6.81 60.54 13.56
CA THR A 5 6.00 59.32 13.42
C THR A 5 6.92 58.11 13.55
N THR A 6 6.92 57.49 14.69
CA THR A 6 7.55 56.19 14.96
C THR A 6 6.69 55.09 14.33
N THR A 7 7.12 54.54 13.18
CA THR A 7 6.56 53.33 12.61
C THR A 7 7.04 52.14 13.44
N THR A 8 6.15 51.59 14.24
CA THR A 8 6.34 50.26 14.89
C THR A 8 6.33 49.16 13.83
N GLU A 9 7.51 48.64 13.45
CA GLU A 9 7.60 47.41 12.72
C GLU A 9 7.05 46.25 13.59
N THR A 10 5.84 45.81 13.23
CA THR A 10 5.25 44.58 13.75
C THR A 10 6.13 43.43 13.28
N GLY A 11 6.91 42.88 14.21
CA GLY A 11 7.74 41.70 13.99
C GLY A 11 6.88 40.53 13.53
N ALA A 12 6.87 40.29 12.23
CA ALA A 12 6.33 39.07 11.66
C ALA A 12 7.11 37.89 12.23
N THR A 13 6.52 37.18 13.16
CA THR A 13 7.05 35.93 13.71
C THR A 13 7.26 34.97 12.54
N ARG A 14 8.51 34.82 12.09
CA ARG A 14 8.89 33.84 11.09
C ARG A 14 8.42 32.46 11.55
N ALA A 15 7.48 31.87 10.81
CA ALA A 15 7.05 30.51 11.06
C ALA A 15 8.28 29.58 11.10
N PRO A 16 8.36 28.67 12.08
CA PRO A 16 9.54 27.81 12.26
C PRO A 16 9.82 27.06 10.96
N ARG A 17 11.05 27.14 10.46
CA ARG A 17 11.50 26.39 9.29
C ARG A 17 11.43 24.91 9.58
N THR A 18 10.63 24.17 8.83
CA THR A 18 10.65 22.71 8.86
C THR A 18 11.82 22.23 8.00
N VAL A 19 12.88 21.78 8.65
CA VAL A 19 13.99 21.10 7.96
C VAL A 19 13.69 19.61 8.00
N GLY A 20 13.06 19.09 6.93
CA GLY A 20 12.88 17.65 6.77
C GLY A 20 14.24 16.94 6.85
N TRP A 21 14.25 15.74 7.42
CA TRP A 21 15.46 14.94 7.46
C TRP A 21 15.93 14.58 6.05
N ARG A 22 17.13 15.00 5.68
CA ARG A 22 17.68 14.86 4.31
C ARG A 22 17.75 13.41 3.82
N TRP A 23 17.89 12.45 4.74
CA TRP A 23 17.98 11.02 4.44
C TRP A 23 16.64 10.29 4.39
N ALA A 24 15.57 10.91 4.87
CA ALA A 24 14.25 10.30 4.91
C ALA A 24 13.78 9.70 3.56
N PRO A 25 13.95 10.36 2.40
CA PRO A 25 13.62 9.77 1.11
C PRO A 25 14.33 8.45 0.84
N HIS A 26 15.63 8.39 1.10
CA HIS A 26 16.45 7.18 0.85
C HIS A 26 16.06 6.05 1.81
N TRP A 27 15.66 6.39 3.03
CA TRP A 27 15.20 5.43 4.02
C TRP A 27 13.88 4.76 3.59
N VAL A 28 12.95 5.57 3.08
CA VAL A 28 11.67 5.07 2.54
C VAL A 28 11.92 4.17 1.33
N LEU A 29 12.79 4.59 0.42
CA LEU A 29 13.11 3.79 -0.76
C LEU A 29 13.82 2.47 -0.37
N ALA A 30 14.74 2.49 0.58
CA ALA A 30 15.40 1.29 1.09
C ALA A 30 14.39 0.32 1.72
N PHE A 31 13.42 0.83 2.51
CA PHE A 31 12.34 0.02 3.07
C PHE A 31 11.55 -0.71 1.97
N VAL A 32 11.17 -0.02 0.89
CA VAL A 32 10.39 -0.61 -0.21
C VAL A 32 11.24 -1.57 -1.05
N ILE A 33 12.49 -1.21 -1.39
CA ILE A 33 13.40 -2.08 -2.16
C ILE A 33 13.66 -3.41 -1.45
N LEU A 34 13.65 -3.42 -0.12
CA LEU A 34 13.92 -4.62 0.69
C LEU A 34 12.67 -5.48 0.94
N TRP A 35 11.50 -5.19 0.39
CA TRP A 35 10.33 -6.05 0.55
C TRP A 35 10.49 -7.50 0.07
N PRO A 36 11.33 -7.81 -0.94
CA PRO A 36 11.65 -9.20 -1.25
C PRO A 36 12.33 -9.95 -0.09
N ALA A 37 12.98 -9.23 0.82
CA ALA A 37 13.65 -9.77 2.01
C ALA A 37 13.05 -9.13 3.29
N PRO A 38 11.84 -9.58 3.74
CA PRO A 38 11.01 -8.87 4.70
C PRO A 38 11.71 -8.59 6.05
N GLY A 39 12.56 -9.49 6.53
CA GLY A 39 13.32 -9.26 7.77
C GLY A 39 14.25 -8.05 7.70
N TYR A 40 14.89 -7.80 6.55
CA TYR A 40 15.71 -6.61 6.34
C TYR A 40 14.85 -5.34 6.20
N ALA A 41 13.71 -5.43 5.53
CA ALA A 41 12.75 -4.33 5.43
C ALA A 41 12.25 -3.92 6.82
N GLU A 42 11.90 -4.87 7.69
CA GLU A 42 11.52 -4.59 9.07
C GLU A 42 12.67 -3.96 9.87
N GLY A 43 13.91 -4.42 9.69
CA GLY A 43 15.10 -3.82 10.29
C GLY A 43 15.24 -2.34 9.90
N VAL A 44 15.11 -2.02 8.60
CA VAL A 44 15.13 -0.62 8.11
C VAL A 44 14.00 0.19 8.70
N MET A 45 12.80 -0.36 8.80
CA MET A 45 11.65 0.31 9.40
C MET A 45 11.89 0.63 10.88
N VAL A 46 12.38 -0.33 11.68
CA VAL A 46 12.66 -0.14 13.12
C VAL A 46 13.76 0.88 13.32
N LEU A 47 14.86 0.79 12.58
CA LEU A 47 15.95 1.78 12.66
C LEU A 47 15.47 3.17 12.23
N GLY A 48 14.59 3.26 11.22
CA GLY A 48 13.95 4.51 10.81
C GLY A 48 13.05 5.09 11.90
N ALA A 49 12.28 4.26 12.58
CA ALA A 49 11.45 4.65 13.73
C ALA A 49 12.30 5.21 14.86
N LEU A 50 13.39 4.53 15.24
CA LEU A 50 14.33 5.00 16.27
C LEU A 50 14.99 6.33 15.86
N ALA A 51 15.42 6.47 14.61
CA ALA A 51 15.98 7.72 14.09
C ALA A 51 14.96 8.86 14.17
N ALA A 52 13.69 8.61 13.81
CA ALA A 52 12.63 9.61 13.95
C ALA A 52 12.43 10.05 15.40
N ILE A 53 12.39 9.12 16.37
CA ILE A 53 12.30 9.43 17.80
C ILE A 53 13.48 10.30 18.25
N VAL A 54 14.71 9.92 17.89
CA VAL A 54 15.91 10.71 18.25
C VAL A 54 15.84 12.12 17.68
N LEU A 55 15.40 12.28 16.42
CA LEU A 55 15.28 13.61 15.80
C LEU A 55 14.20 14.46 16.48
N LEU A 56 13.08 13.85 16.87
CA LEU A 56 12.01 14.53 17.60
C LEU A 56 12.46 14.99 18.98
N LEU A 57 13.14 14.12 19.73
CA LEU A 57 13.70 14.47 21.03
C LEU A 57 14.73 15.60 20.92
N ARG A 58 15.62 15.51 19.93
CA ARG A 58 16.58 16.60 19.65
C ARG A 58 15.90 17.92 19.33
N ALA A 59 14.86 17.90 18.46
CA ALA A 59 14.10 19.10 18.14
C ALA A 59 13.40 19.69 19.36
N ARG A 60 12.88 18.85 20.25
CA ARG A 60 12.17 19.27 21.47
C ARG A 60 13.12 19.88 22.52
N PHE A 61 14.28 19.26 22.75
CA PHE A 61 15.18 19.66 23.83
C PHE A 61 16.24 20.68 23.41
N ARG A 62 16.62 20.73 22.13
CA ARG A 62 17.67 21.63 21.61
C ARG A 62 17.14 22.77 20.74
N GLY A 63 15.81 22.95 20.69
CA GLY A 63 15.21 24.04 19.90
C GLY A 63 15.41 23.92 18.39
N GLY A 64 15.52 22.68 17.87
CA GLY A 64 15.71 22.42 16.44
C GLY A 64 14.42 22.67 15.62
N ALA A 65 14.57 22.69 14.30
CA ALA A 65 13.45 22.81 13.37
C ALA A 65 12.53 21.57 13.46
N ALA A 66 11.22 21.79 13.37
CA ALA A 66 10.24 20.72 13.42
C ALA A 66 10.40 19.77 12.22
N LEU A 67 10.31 18.45 12.47
CA LEU A 67 10.43 17.41 11.44
C LEU A 67 9.28 17.51 10.41
N LEU A 68 8.08 17.86 10.86
CA LEU A 68 6.85 17.94 10.07
C LEU A 68 6.08 19.21 10.37
N SER A 69 5.22 19.61 9.42
CA SER A 69 4.18 20.60 9.71
C SER A 69 3.18 20.05 10.72
N PRO A 70 2.56 20.89 11.59
CA PRO A 70 1.56 20.42 12.54
C PRO A 70 0.42 19.63 11.90
N GLY A 71 -0.04 20.06 10.72
CA GLY A 71 -1.09 19.34 9.99
C GLY A 71 -0.65 17.96 9.49
N ALA A 72 0.56 17.84 8.93
CA ALA A 72 1.08 16.54 8.50
C ALA A 72 1.30 15.59 9.67
N TRP A 73 1.79 16.13 10.80
CA TRP A 73 1.90 15.40 12.05
C TRP A 73 0.53 14.87 12.51
N ALA A 74 -0.46 15.77 12.61
CA ALA A 74 -1.80 15.41 13.07
C ALA A 74 -2.46 14.37 12.17
N LEU A 75 -2.47 14.59 10.85
CA LEU A 75 -3.14 13.68 9.92
C LEU A 75 -2.48 12.30 9.90
N SER A 76 -1.14 12.21 9.83
CA SER A 76 -0.46 10.91 9.85
C SER A 76 -0.68 10.16 11.16
N SER A 77 -0.67 10.87 12.31
CA SER A 77 -0.95 10.26 13.62
C SER A 77 -2.40 9.78 13.74
N VAL A 78 -3.37 10.56 13.29
CA VAL A 78 -4.79 10.17 13.33
C VAL A 78 -5.05 8.95 12.44
N LEU A 79 -4.47 8.88 11.24
CA LEU A 79 -4.60 7.71 10.37
C LEU A 79 -3.93 6.47 10.98
N PHE A 80 -2.80 6.65 11.68
CA PHE A 80 -2.22 5.56 12.47
C PHE A 80 -3.15 5.11 13.58
N PHE A 81 -3.70 6.01 14.37
CA PHE A 81 -4.59 5.63 15.47
C PHE A 81 -5.89 4.99 14.98
N ALA A 82 -6.42 5.37 13.81
CA ALA A 82 -7.55 4.71 13.17
C ALA A 82 -7.26 3.23 12.79
N TYR A 83 -5.99 2.90 12.54
CA TYR A 83 -5.51 1.54 12.31
C TYR A 83 -5.18 0.80 13.61
N TRP A 84 -4.52 1.46 14.56
CA TRP A 84 -3.91 0.85 15.74
C TRP A 84 -4.86 0.72 16.94
N MET A 85 -5.70 1.74 17.22
CA MET A 85 -6.64 1.67 18.35
C MET A 85 -7.59 0.49 18.30
N PRO A 86 -8.17 0.11 17.14
CA PRO A 86 -8.94 -1.12 17.02
C PRO A 86 -8.20 -2.36 17.51
N GLN A 87 -6.91 -2.50 17.16
CA GLN A 87 -6.10 -3.64 17.58
C GLN A 87 -5.94 -3.71 19.09
N LEU A 88 -5.65 -2.55 19.73
CA LEU A 88 -5.52 -2.48 21.17
C LEU A 88 -6.83 -2.80 21.89
N LEU A 89 -7.94 -2.23 21.42
CA LEU A 89 -9.25 -2.44 22.04
C LEU A 89 -9.77 -3.86 21.83
N SER A 90 -9.48 -4.48 20.69
CA SER A 90 -9.86 -5.85 20.40
C SER A 90 -9.15 -6.88 21.30
N ALA A 91 -8.04 -6.51 21.93
CA ALA A 91 -7.32 -7.41 22.84
C ALA A 91 -8.07 -7.68 24.15
N ILE A 92 -9.06 -6.83 24.52
CA ILE A 92 -9.76 -6.90 25.83
C ILE A 92 -10.61 -8.19 25.93
N ASP A 93 -11.25 -8.61 24.84
CA ASP A 93 -12.16 -9.77 24.83
C ASP A 93 -11.85 -10.69 23.63
N SER A 94 -10.55 -10.85 23.34
CA SER A 94 -10.11 -11.65 22.21
C SER A 94 -10.00 -13.14 22.55
N VAL A 95 -10.04 -14.00 21.52
CA VAL A 95 -9.81 -15.45 21.69
C VAL A 95 -8.39 -15.77 22.15
N ASP A 96 -7.42 -14.88 21.89
CA ASP A 96 -6.03 -14.92 22.41
C ASP A 96 -5.59 -13.50 22.79
N PRO A 97 -5.92 -13.04 24.05
CA PRO A 97 -5.57 -11.70 24.51
C PRO A 97 -4.08 -11.41 24.52
N GLY A 98 -3.27 -12.41 24.86
CA GLY A 98 -1.82 -12.28 24.92
C GLY A 98 -1.20 -12.00 23.57
N ARG A 99 -1.67 -12.68 22.54
CA ARG A 99 -1.25 -12.47 21.16
C ARG A 99 -1.73 -11.13 20.63
N ALA A 100 -3.02 -10.82 20.78
CA ALA A 100 -3.60 -9.57 20.31
C ALA A 100 -2.91 -8.34 20.91
N LEU A 101 -2.63 -8.36 22.23
CA LEU A 101 -1.90 -7.30 22.91
C LEU A 101 -0.45 -7.17 22.39
N ARG A 102 0.24 -8.29 22.19
CA ARG A 102 1.62 -8.30 21.67
C ARG A 102 1.66 -7.72 20.26
N GLU A 103 0.76 -8.10 19.36
CA GLU A 103 0.68 -7.55 17.99
C GLU A 103 0.42 -6.03 18.05
N ALA A 104 -0.53 -5.57 18.86
CA ALA A 104 -0.80 -4.15 19.04
C ALA A 104 0.43 -3.38 19.57
N LEU A 105 1.14 -3.92 20.57
CA LEU A 105 2.35 -3.27 21.10
C LEU A 105 3.49 -3.22 20.09
N VAL A 106 3.68 -4.29 19.32
CA VAL A 106 4.70 -4.35 18.26
C VAL A 106 4.39 -3.34 17.17
N ASP A 107 3.13 -3.12 16.82
CA ASP A 107 2.72 -2.18 15.76
C ASP A 107 2.89 -0.70 16.14
N LEU A 108 3.10 -0.37 17.43
CA LEU A 108 3.48 1.00 17.84
C LEU A 108 4.73 1.51 17.13
N ARG A 109 5.64 0.63 16.71
CA ARG A 109 6.84 0.98 15.92
C ARG A 109 6.53 1.71 14.62
N TYR A 110 5.35 1.49 14.04
CA TYR A 110 4.95 2.18 12.83
C TYR A 110 4.71 3.68 13.02
N LEU A 111 4.26 4.13 14.18
CA LEU A 111 3.93 5.54 14.40
C LEU A 111 5.12 6.49 14.13
N PRO A 112 6.29 6.34 14.78
CA PRO A 112 7.43 7.20 14.48
C PRO A 112 7.97 6.97 13.07
N PHE A 113 7.85 5.77 12.51
CA PHE A 113 8.20 5.51 11.12
C PHE A 113 7.30 6.28 10.14
N LEU A 114 5.98 6.38 10.41
CA LEU A 114 5.07 7.20 9.61
C LEU A 114 5.48 8.66 9.58
N TRP A 115 5.92 9.22 10.70
CA TRP A 115 6.40 10.60 10.74
C TRP A 115 7.65 10.79 9.88
N LEU A 116 8.55 9.81 9.89
CA LEU A 116 9.71 9.81 9.01
C LEU A 116 9.28 9.74 7.52
N VAL A 117 8.37 8.84 7.18
CA VAL A 117 7.82 8.72 5.81
C VAL A 117 7.13 10.01 5.37
N ALA A 118 6.31 10.63 6.22
CA ALA A 118 5.68 11.91 5.93
C ALA A 118 6.72 13.02 5.72
N SER A 119 7.84 13.00 6.47
CA SER A 119 8.95 13.95 6.26
C SER A 119 9.69 13.75 4.94
N ALA A 120 9.72 12.51 4.41
CA ALA A 120 10.33 12.18 3.13
C ALA A 120 9.61 12.80 1.92
N VAL A 121 8.41 13.35 2.11
CA VAL A 121 7.62 14.04 1.08
C VAL A 121 7.23 15.46 1.46
N ALA A 122 7.68 15.96 2.61
CA ALA A 122 7.29 17.25 3.17
C ALA A 122 7.82 18.46 2.38
N THR A 123 8.90 18.31 1.61
CA THR A 123 9.49 19.36 0.78
C THR A 123 9.48 18.94 -0.70
N ARG A 124 9.50 19.91 -1.61
CA ARG A 124 9.52 19.66 -3.07
C ARG A 124 10.66 18.73 -3.50
N ARG A 125 11.88 18.94 -2.95
CA ARG A 125 13.05 18.12 -3.26
C ARG A 125 12.89 16.68 -2.73
N ALA A 126 12.56 16.53 -1.46
CA ALA A 126 12.38 15.23 -0.83
C ALA A 126 11.26 14.42 -1.52
N ARG A 127 10.12 15.06 -1.80
CA ARG A 127 9.00 14.46 -2.52
C ARG A 127 9.39 14.00 -3.93
N ARG A 128 10.18 14.79 -4.67
CA ARG A 128 10.68 14.38 -6.00
C ARG A 128 11.54 13.12 -5.91
N ILE A 129 12.43 13.03 -4.91
CA ILE A 129 13.29 11.86 -4.70
C ILE A 129 12.42 10.65 -4.32
N THR A 130 11.53 10.79 -3.35
CA THR A 130 10.69 9.68 -2.85
C THR A 130 9.74 9.16 -3.90
N LEU A 131 8.88 10.03 -4.48
CA LEU A 131 7.88 9.58 -5.46
C LEU A 131 8.52 9.18 -6.78
N GLY A 132 9.60 9.86 -7.20
CA GLY A 132 10.38 9.47 -8.36
C GLY A 132 11.11 8.13 -8.16
N GLY A 133 11.68 7.91 -6.98
CA GLY A 133 12.29 6.64 -6.61
C GLY A 133 11.28 5.49 -6.57
N LEU A 134 10.08 5.70 -6.02
CA LEU A 134 9.00 4.71 -6.06
C LEU A 134 8.59 4.39 -7.51
N ALA A 135 8.50 5.40 -8.38
CA ALA A 135 8.20 5.19 -9.80
C ALA A 135 9.30 4.33 -10.48
N ILE A 136 10.57 4.57 -10.16
CA ILE A 136 11.70 3.78 -10.67
C ILE A 136 11.62 2.33 -10.15
N ILE A 137 11.34 2.14 -8.87
CA ILE A 137 11.18 0.79 -8.27
C ILE A 137 10.09 0.02 -9.00
N VAL A 138 8.91 0.64 -9.21
CA VAL A 138 7.80 0.00 -9.95
C VAL A 138 8.22 -0.32 -11.38
N ALA A 139 8.91 0.57 -12.07
CA ALA A 139 9.40 0.34 -13.43
C ALA A 139 10.40 -0.83 -13.48
N VAL A 140 11.37 -0.87 -12.56
CA VAL A 140 12.37 -1.94 -12.47
C VAL A 140 11.71 -3.29 -12.16
N TRP A 141 10.77 -3.33 -11.21
CA TRP A 141 10.05 -4.56 -10.89
C TRP A 141 9.14 -5.04 -12.01
N THR A 142 8.54 -4.08 -12.78
CA THR A 142 7.76 -4.42 -13.97
C THR A 142 8.66 -5.02 -15.06
N LEU A 143 9.82 -4.42 -15.32
CA LEU A 143 10.79 -4.94 -16.30
C LEU A 143 11.35 -6.30 -15.92
N ASP A 144 11.66 -6.51 -14.64
CA ASP A 144 12.10 -7.80 -14.10
C ASP A 144 11.02 -8.88 -14.28
N ALA A 145 9.76 -8.56 -13.97
CA ALA A 145 8.66 -9.49 -14.17
C ALA A 145 8.39 -9.79 -15.66
N LEU A 146 8.57 -8.80 -16.57
CA LEU A 146 8.51 -9.04 -18.01
C LEU A 146 9.69 -9.93 -18.48
N ALA A 147 10.86 -9.74 -17.90
CA ALA A 147 12.00 -10.62 -18.15
C ALA A 147 11.70 -12.07 -17.67
N GLU A 148 11.06 -12.23 -16.49
CA GLU A 148 10.61 -13.54 -16.02
C GLU A 148 9.63 -14.21 -16.99
N VAL A 149 8.67 -13.45 -17.57
CA VAL A 149 7.76 -13.99 -18.60
C VAL A 149 8.52 -14.50 -19.82
N ALA A 150 9.59 -13.82 -20.22
CA ALA A 150 10.38 -14.19 -21.40
C ALA A 150 11.40 -15.28 -21.15
N LEU A 151 12.04 -15.29 -19.96
CA LEU A 151 13.16 -16.14 -19.61
C LEU A 151 12.78 -17.35 -18.72
N GLY A 152 11.56 -17.34 -18.17
CA GLY A 152 11.09 -18.33 -17.20
C GLY A 152 11.59 -18.11 -15.75
N THR A 153 12.47 -17.13 -15.54
CA THR A 153 13.02 -16.81 -14.21
C THR A 153 13.22 -15.32 -14.06
N SER A 154 12.91 -14.76 -12.86
CA SER A 154 13.20 -13.38 -12.54
C SER A 154 14.71 -13.19 -12.27
N PRO A 155 15.40 -12.30 -13.03
CA PRO A 155 16.83 -12.03 -12.79
C PRO A 155 17.10 -11.43 -11.41
N LEU A 156 16.23 -10.54 -10.91
CA LEU A 156 16.41 -9.92 -9.60
C LEU A 156 16.17 -10.93 -8.48
N PHE A 157 15.12 -11.74 -8.57
CA PHE A 157 14.88 -12.79 -7.57
C PHE A 157 16.03 -13.79 -7.54
N PHE A 158 16.49 -14.25 -8.69
CA PHE A 158 17.64 -15.16 -8.78
C PHE A 158 18.87 -14.59 -8.04
N GLY A 159 19.21 -13.32 -8.30
CA GLY A 159 20.34 -12.67 -7.62
C GLY A 159 20.16 -12.57 -6.10
N ILE A 160 18.96 -12.24 -5.62
CA ILE A 160 18.64 -12.16 -4.19
C ILE A 160 18.69 -13.55 -3.54
N ASP A 161 18.16 -14.56 -4.21
CA ASP A 161 18.17 -15.95 -3.71
C ASP A 161 19.58 -16.51 -3.59
N GLN A 162 20.44 -16.29 -4.61
CA GLN A 162 21.86 -16.64 -4.56
C GLN A 162 22.58 -15.95 -3.41
N LEU A 163 22.35 -14.64 -3.22
CA LEU A 163 22.94 -13.89 -2.11
C LEU A 163 22.49 -14.45 -0.75
N LYS A 164 21.20 -14.76 -0.61
CA LYS A 164 20.68 -15.37 0.63
C LYS A 164 21.29 -16.76 0.87
N GLN A 165 21.42 -17.57 -0.16
CA GLN A 165 22.06 -18.88 -0.05
C GLN A 165 23.53 -18.77 0.40
N LEU A 166 24.28 -17.80 -0.14
CA LEU A 166 25.66 -17.53 0.28
C LEU A 166 25.77 -17.09 1.76
N ILE A 167 24.81 -16.29 2.25
CA ILE A 167 24.86 -15.75 3.62
C ILE A 167 24.30 -16.75 4.66
N SER A 168 23.19 -17.43 4.34
CA SER A 168 22.43 -18.23 5.32
C SER A 168 22.33 -19.70 4.98
N ASN A 169 22.89 -20.14 3.86
CA ASN A 169 22.81 -21.49 3.30
C ASN A 169 21.35 -22.01 3.17
N ARG A 170 20.39 -21.09 2.95
CA ARG A 170 18.97 -21.39 2.80
C ARG A 170 18.38 -20.67 1.62
N PRO A 171 17.63 -21.34 0.72
CA PRO A 171 16.95 -20.69 -0.40
C PRO A 171 15.81 -19.80 0.10
N MET A 172 15.33 -18.91 -0.78
CA MET A 172 14.16 -18.06 -0.51
C MET A 172 12.87 -18.86 -0.52
N CYS A 173 12.74 -19.81 -1.46
CA CYS A 173 11.59 -20.68 -1.63
C CYS A 173 11.97 -22.14 -1.43
N SER A 174 11.11 -22.98 -0.86
CA SER A 174 11.30 -24.42 -0.80
C SER A 174 11.11 -25.06 -2.20
N LEU A 175 11.66 -26.26 -2.40
CA LEU A 175 11.47 -27.00 -3.66
C LEU A 175 9.99 -27.28 -3.94
N GLU A 176 9.21 -27.57 -2.91
CA GLU A 176 7.77 -27.80 -3.02
C GLU A 176 7.04 -26.52 -3.48
N GLN A 177 7.37 -25.36 -2.90
CA GLN A 177 6.81 -24.07 -3.32
C GLN A 177 7.19 -23.73 -4.76
N LEU A 178 8.40 -24.05 -5.19
CA LEU A 178 8.84 -23.88 -6.57
C LEU A 178 8.05 -24.76 -7.54
N ALA A 179 7.81 -26.03 -7.16
CA ALA A 179 7.04 -26.97 -7.98
C ALA A 179 5.57 -26.57 -8.15
N GLN A 180 5.00 -25.84 -7.16
CA GLN A 180 3.62 -25.34 -7.18
C GLN A 180 3.49 -23.95 -7.78
N ALA A 181 4.61 -23.30 -8.15
CA ALA A 181 4.60 -21.94 -8.69
C ALA A 181 4.00 -21.92 -10.11
N ASP A 182 2.83 -21.32 -10.22
CA ASP A 182 2.08 -21.17 -11.47
C ASP A 182 1.99 -19.71 -11.95
N ARG A 183 2.62 -18.76 -11.25
CA ARG A 183 2.46 -17.31 -11.44
C ARG A 183 3.78 -16.59 -11.47
N VAL A 184 3.81 -15.50 -12.23
CA VAL A 184 4.94 -14.59 -12.22
C VAL A 184 5.02 -13.89 -10.87
N GLY A 185 6.14 -14.09 -10.20
CA GLY A 185 6.46 -13.55 -8.88
C GLY A 185 7.39 -12.34 -8.92
N GLY A 186 8.08 -12.12 -10.04
CA GLY A 186 9.09 -11.07 -10.19
C GLY A 186 10.12 -11.12 -9.07
N VAL A 187 10.60 -9.97 -8.70
CA VAL A 187 11.56 -9.78 -7.61
C VAL A 187 11.10 -10.37 -6.26
N LEU A 188 9.80 -10.54 -6.03
CA LEU A 188 9.26 -11.14 -4.80
C LEU A 188 9.38 -12.66 -4.79
N GLY A 189 9.60 -13.27 -5.95
CA GLY A 189 9.80 -14.69 -6.13
C GLY A 189 8.53 -15.52 -6.28
N PRO A 190 8.65 -16.73 -6.81
CA PRO A 190 7.55 -17.61 -7.17
C PRO A 190 6.74 -18.10 -5.96
N CYS A 191 7.34 -18.17 -4.77
CA CYS A 191 6.65 -18.52 -3.53
C CYS A 191 5.94 -17.35 -2.85
N ASN A 192 5.96 -16.14 -3.43
CA ASN A 192 5.35 -14.95 -2.88
C ASN A 192 4.37 -14.31 -3.87
N LEU A 193 3.11 -14.66 -3.76
CA LEU A 193 2.05 -14.25 -4.69
C LEU A 193 1.59 -12.78 -4.58
N LYS A 194 2.38 -11.90 -3.94
CA LYS A 194 1.99 -10.51 -3.68
C LYS A 194 2.29 -9.55 -4.82
N LEU A 195 3.10 -9.94 -5.81
CA LEU A 195 3.57 -9.03 -6.87
C LEU A 195 2.43 -8.27 -7.54
N GLY A 196 1.40 -8.98 -7.97
CA GLY A 196 0.29 -8.37 -8.71
C GLY A 196 -0.38 -7.22 -7.95
N ILE A 197 -0.73 -7.44 -6.68
CA ILE A 197 -1.41 -6.39 -5.90
C ILE A 197 -0.47 -5.27 -5.48
N VAL A 198 0.80 -5.57 -5.21
CA VAL A 198 1.83 -4.56 -4.90
C VAL A 198 2.05 -3.65 -6.11
N LEU A 199 2.24 -4.21 -7.31
CA LEU A 199 2.40 -3.42 -8.53
C LEU A 199 1.15 -2.61 -8.86
N ALA A 200 -0.05 -3.20 -8.75
CA ALA A 200 -1.30 -2.49 -9.01
C ALA A 200 -1.48 -1.30 -8.05
N SER A 201 -1.19 -1.49 -6.75
CA SER A 201 -1.30 -0.45 -5.74
C SER A 201 -0.26 0.66 -5.87
N LEU A 202 0.97 0.34 -6.32
CA LEU A 202 2.05 1.32 -6.54
C LEU A 202 2.06 1.91 -7.96
N ALA A 203 1.30 1.34 -8.91
CA ALA A 203 1.22 1.82 -10.29
C ALA A 203 0.97 3.33 -10.43
N PRO A 204 0.18 4.01 -9.55
CA PRO A 204 0.01 5.45 -9.62
C PRO A 204 1.33 6.23 -9.65
N PHE A 205 2.35 5.81 -8.90
CA PHE A 205 3.63 6.51 -8.89
C PHE A 205 4.32 6.46 -10.26
N ALA A 206 4.34 5.30 -10.91
CA ALA A 206 4.93 5.13 -12.24
C ALA A 206 4.12 5.86 -13.33
N LEU A 207 2.79 5.69 -13.33
CA LEU A 207 1.91 6.28 -14.33
C LEU A 207 1.93 7.81 -14.29
N TYR A 208 1.87 8.42 -13.10
CA TYR A 208 1.97 9.88 -12.98
C TYR A 208 3.38 10.40 -13.34
N ALA A 209 4.44 9.67 -13.01
CA ALA A 209 5.81 10.05 -13.40
C ALA A 209 5.99 9.97 -14.91
N ALA A 210 5.57 8.88 -15.55
CA ALA A 210 5.65 8.67 -16.99
C ALA A 210 4.78 9.69 -17.76
N GLY A 211 3.54 9.90 -17.30
CA GLY A 211 2.63 10.88 -17.89
C GLY A 211 3.17 12.32 -17.82
N ARG A 212 3.82 12.71 -16.71
CA ARG A 212 4.45 14.03 -16.57
C ARG A 212 5.70 14.19 -17.45
N ARG A 213 6.47 13.11 -17.65
CA ARG A 213 7.75 13.17 -18.36
C ARG A 213 7.61 12.99 -19.87
N PHE A 214 6.67 12.12 -20.30
CA PHE A 214 6.54 11.66 -21.67
C PHE A 214 5.11 11.81 -22.22
N GLY A 215 4.23 12.50 -21.50
CA GLY A 215 2.83 12.70 -21.92
C GLY A 215 2.01 11.40 -21.97
N ALA A 216 1.00 11.42 -22.84
CA ALA A 216 0.07 10.30 -23.02
C ALA A 216 0.78 9.00 -23.45
N ALA A 217 1.77 9.08 -24.32
CA ALA A 217 2.53 7.92 -24.80
C ALA A 217 3.25 7.20 -23.66
N GLY A 218 3.95 7.96 -22.77
CA GLY A 218 4.63 7.37 -21.63
C GLY A 218 3.66 6.73 -20.64
N TRP A 219 2.50 7.35 -20.38
CA TRP A 219 1.47 6.79 -19.54
C TRP A 219 0.91 5.48 -20.11
N ILE A 220 0.56 5.46 -21.44
CA ILE A 220 0.02 4.27 -22.12
C ILE A 220 1.04 3.13 -22.11
N LEU A 221 2.30 3.41 -22.46
CA LEU A 221 3.35 2.38 -22.46
C LEU A 221 3.55 1.77 -21.07
N SER A 222 3.60 2.61 -20.02
CA SER A 222 3.72 2.12 -18.64
C SER A 222 2.48 1.33 -18.21
N ALA A 223 1.28 1.77 -18.62
CA ALA A 223 0.05 1.07 -18.33
C ALA A 223 -0.01 -0.31 -19.02
N ALA A 224 0.42 -0.39 -20.29
CA ALA A 224 0.49 -1.64 -21.02
C ALA A 224 1.51 -2.62 -20.39
N ALA A 225 2.72 -2.14 -20.07
CA ALA A 225 3.76 -2.97 -19.46
C ALA A 225 3.31 -3.54 -18.08
N ILE A 226 2.77 -2.71 -17.20
CA ILE A 226 2.24 -3.15 -15.91
C ILE A 226 1.05 -4.10 -16.13
N GLY A 227 0.14 -3.78 -17.04
CA GLY A 227 -1.04 -4.60 -17.35
C GLY A 227 -0.68 -6.02 -17.79
N VAL A 228 0.31 -6.18 -18.65
CA VAL A 228 0.81 -7.49 -19.08
C VAL A 228 1.34 -8.28 -17.87
N VAL A 229 2.18 -7.67 -17.03
CA VAL A 229 2.67 -8.35 -15.82
C VAL A 229 1.52 -8.80 -14.92
N LEU A 230 0.48 -7.95 -14.75
CA LEU A 230 -0.66 -8.29 -13.89
C LEU A 230 -1.48 -9.47 -14.43
N LEU A 231 -1.57 -9.66 -15.76
CA LEU A 231 -2.20 -10.84 -16.36
C LEU A 231 -1.46 -12.11 -15.95
N PHE A 232 -0.12 -12.13 -16.04
CA PHE A 232 0.70 -13.27 -15.66
C PHE A 232 0.81 -13.47 -14.12
N ALA A 233 0.75 -12.40 -13.33
CA ALA A 233 0.66 -12.49 -11.87
C ALA A 233 -0.66 -13.10 -11.38
N GLY A 234 -1.69 -13.14 -12.23
CA GLY A 234 -2.88 -13.97 -12.08
C GLY A 234 -3.79 -13.65 -10.90
N SER A 235 -3.71 -12.45 -10.31
CA SER A 235 -4.57 -12.01 -9.22
C SER A 235 -5.74 -11.15 -9.76
N ARG A 236 -6.97 -11.67 -9.66
CA ARG A 236 -8.17 -10.92 -10.07
C ARG A 236 -8.35 -9.60 -9.33
N ALA A 237 -8.01 -9.59 -8.05
CA ALA A 237 -8.03 -8.36 -7.24
C ALA A 237 -7.08 -7.29 -7.80
N SER A 238 -5.89 -7.70 -8.31
CA SER A 238 -4.96 -6.74 -8.92
C SER A 238 -5.47 -6.19 -10.25
N TRP A 239 -6.23 -6.97 -11.03
CA TRP A 239 -6.86 -6.48 -12.26
C TRP A 239 -7.90 -5.39 -11.98
N LEU A 240 -8.78 -5.64 -10.98
CA LEU A 240 -9.76 -4.64 -10.55
C LEU A 240 -9.07 -3.38 -10.00
N THR A 241 -8.11 -3.55 -9.11
CA THR A 241 -7.32 -2.46 -8.53
C THR A 241 -6.64 -1.63 -9.63
N PHE A 242 -6.02 -2.29 -10.60
CA PHE A 242 -5.36 -1.61 -11.71
C PHE A 242 -6.34 -0.92 -12.65
N GLY A 243 -7.51 -1.52 -12.92
CA GLY A 243 -8.58 -0.87 -13.65
C GLY A 243 -9.01 0.46 -13.05
N LEU A 244 -9.15 0.51 -11.71
CA LEU A 244 -9.42 1.76 -10.98
C LEU A 244 -8.25 2.75 -11.11
N VAL A 245 -7.01 2.27 -11.02
CA VAL A 245 -5.83 3.12 -11.24
C VAL A 245 -5.82 3.73 -12.63
N LEU A 246 -6.08 2.95 -13.68
CA LEU A 246 -6.17 3.45 -15.06
C LEU A 246 -7.27 4.50 -15.19
N LEU A 247 -8.45 4.22 -14.64
CA LEU A 247 -9.59 5.13 -14.66
C LEU A 247 -9.23 6.48 -14.02
N PHE A 248 -8.76 6.48 -12.77
CA PHE A 248 -8.54 7.71 -12.01
C PHE A 248 -7.22 8.43 -12.33
N SER A 249 -6.23 7.76 -12.93
CA SER A 249 -4.99 8.41 -13.38
C SER A 249 -5.07 8.89 -14.83
N GLY A 250 -5.82 8.19 -15.69
CA GLY A 250 -5.82 8.41 -17.13
C GLY A 250 -6.87 9.40 -17.63
N TRP A 251 -8.05 9.48 -16.98
CA TRP A 251 -9.19 10.24 -17.53
C TRP A 251 -8.92 11.73 -17.79
N ARG A 252 -8.08 12.37 -16.98
CA ARG A 252 -7.69 13.78 -17.17
C ARG A 252 -6.65 13.96 -18.27
N LEU A 253 -5.83 12.94 -18.52
CA LEU A 253 -4.75 12.99 -19.50
C LEU A 253 -5.26 12.64 -20.91
N LEU A 254 -6.13 11.64 -21.01
CA LEU A 254 -6.58 11.05 -22.27
C LEU A 254 -8.02 11.44 -22.64
N GLY A 255 -8.79 11.97 -21.67
CA GLY A 255 -10.23 12.11 -21.80
C GLY A 255 -10.95 10.76 -21.91
N TRP A 256 -12.28 10.77 -21.95
CA TRP A 256 -13.08 9.54 -21.99
C TRP A 256 -12.85 8.69 -23.23
N LYS A 257 -12.72 9.31 -24.42
CA LYS A 257 -12.48 8.61 -25.67
C LYS A 257 -11.13 7.88 -25.68
N GLY A 258 -10.07 8.56 -25.26
CA GLY A 258 -8.74 7.94 -25.16
C GLY A 258 -8.69 6.86 -24.09
N LEU A 259 -9.34 7.05 -22.96
CA LEU A 259 -9.41 6.05 -21.91
C LEU A 259 -10.19 4.81 -22.34
N SER A 260 -11.34 4.98 -23.03
CA SER A 260 -12.09 3.86 -23.61
C SER A 260 -11.26 3.07 -24.63
N ALA A 261 -10.44 3.76 -25.44
CA ALA A 261 -9.52 3.10 -26.37
C ALA A 261 -8.44 2.29 -25.62
N VAL A 262 -7.91 2.81 -24.49
CA VAL A 262 -6.96 2.07 -23.65
C VAL A 262 -7.61 0.82 -23.03
N PHE A 263 -8.84 0.92 -22.52
CA PHE A 263 -9.55 -0.25 -22.00
C PHE A 263 -9.85 -1.28 -23.11
N ALA A 264 -10.29 -0.84 -24.29
CA ALA A 264 -10.50 -1.72 -25.44
C ALA A 264 -9.20 -2.41 -25.87
N GLY A 265 -8.08 -1.66 -25.96
CA GLY A 265 -6.75 -2.21 -26.23
C GLY A 265 -6.30 -3.20 -25.15
N GLY A 266 -6.59 -2.91 -23.88
CA GLY A 266 -6.34 -3.83 -22.75
C GLY A 266 -7.10 -5.15 -22.88
N VAL A 267 -8.37 -5.10 -23.29
CA VAL A 267 -9.18 -6.31 -23.57
C VAL A 267 -8.58 -7.12 -24.73
N VAL A 268 -8.15 -6.45 -25.81
CA VAL A 268 -7.48 -7.13 -26.92
C VAL A 268 -6.18 -7.79 -26.48
N ILE A 269 -5.33 -7.10 -25.71
CA ILE A 269 -4.10 -7.67 -25.15
C ILE A 269 -4.43 -8.87 -24.26
N ALA A 270 -5.41 -8.76 -23.37
CA ALA A 270 -5.84 -9.85 -22.50
C ALA A 270 -6.33 -11.06 -23.32
N ALA A 271 -7.11 -10.84 -24.39
CA ALA A 271 -7.56 -11.90 -25.29
C ALA A 271 -6.39 -12.59 -25.99
N VAL A 272 -5.45 -11.83 -26.55
CA VAL A 272 -4.24 -12.38 -27.20
C VAL A 272 -3.41 -13.20 -26.22
N VAL A 273 -3.14 -12.66 -25.02
CA VAL A 273 -2.37 -13.38 -23.99
C VAL A 273 -3.10 -14.66 -23.56
N THR A 274 -4.43 -14.62 -23.42
CA THR A 274 -5.25 -15.80 -23.10
C THR A 274 -5.16 -16.88 -24.17
N LEU A 275 -5.10 -16.48 -25.44
CA LEU A 275 -4.95 -17.44 -26.56
C LEU A 275 -3.54 -18.06 -26.58
N LEU A 276 -2.51 -17.30 -26.26
CA LEU A 276 -1.12 -17.72 -26.32
C LEU A 276 -0.63 -18.45 -25.06
N SER A 277 -1.22 -18.18 -23.88
CA SER A 277 -0.79 -18.74 -22.60
C SER A 277 -1.85 -19.67 -22.00
N PRO A 278 -1.59 -20.99 -21.92
CA PRO A 278 -2.50 -21.94 -21.25
C PRO A 278 -2.78 -21.55 -19.78
N GLN A 279 -1.78 -21.07 -19.06
CA GLN A 279 -1.91 -20.65 -17.66
C GLN A 279 -2.88 -19.46 -17.50
N VAL A 280 -2.81 -18.46 -18.38
CA VAL A 280 -3.72 -17.32 -18.35
C VAL A 280 -5.12 -17.74 -18.77
N ARG A 281 -5.24 -18.63 -19.77
CA ARG A 281 -6.51 -19.20 -20.23
C ARG A 281 -7.26 -19.88 -19.09
N GLU A 282 -6.64 -20.80 -18.38
CA GLU A 282 -7.24 -21.50 -17.25
C GLU A 282 -7.75 -20.55 -16.16
N ARG A 283 -7.04 -19.43 -15.93
CA ARG A 283 -7.46 -18.40 -14.94
C ARG A 283 -8.65 -17.60 -15.42
N VAL A 284 -8.71 -17.26 -16.71
CA VAL A 284 -9.85 -16.58 -17.31
C VAL A 284 -11.06 -17.50 -17.25
N GLU A 285 -10.93 -18.78 -17.62
CA GLU A 285 -11.98 -19.77 -17.53
C GLU A 285 -12.51 -19.92 -16.10
N ARG A 286 -11.62 -20.07 -15.10
CA ARG A 286 -12.01 -20.07 -13.68
C ARG A 286 -12.72 -18.77 -13.26
N THR A 287 -12.37 -17.64 -13.86
CA THR A 287 -13.05 -16.36 -13.54
C THR A 287 -14.45 -16.32 -14.16
N VAL A 288 -14.62 -16.83 -15.37
CA VAL A 288 -15.92 -16.91 -16.05
C VAL A 288 -16.86 -17.89 -15.32
N MET A 289 -16.35 -19.00 -14.78
CA MET A 289 -17.13 -19.91 -13.93
C MET A 289 -17.79 -19.19 -12.73
N GLY A 290 -17.16 -18.12 -12.21
CA GLY A 290 -17.75 -17.29 -11.15
C GLY A 290 -19.00 -16.50 -11.55
N LEU A 291 -19.34 -16.46 -12.85
CA LEU A 291 -20.56 -15.87 -13.37
C LEU A 291 -21.71 -16.91 -13.51
N SER A 292 -21.46 -18.18 -13.17
CA SER A 292 -22.45 -19.22 -13.25
C SER A 292 -23.47 -19.11 -12.10
N ALA A 293 -24.65 -19.71 -12.31
CA ALA A 293 -25.66 -19.81 -11.26
C ALA A 293 -25.39 -20.95 -10.26
N ASP A 294 -24.39 -21.80 -10.52
CA ASP A 294 -24.00 -22.93 -9.67
C ASP A 294 -23.05 -22.45 -8.57
N GLN A 295 -23.48 -22.62 -7.31
CA GLN A 295 -22.78 -22.17 -6.14
C GLN A 295 -21.41 -22.86 -5.94
N ALA A 296 -21.27 -24.12 -6.33
CA ALA A 296 -20.01 -24.85 -6.27
C ALA A 296 -18.98 -24.29 -7.27
N GLN A 297 -19.43 -23.90 -8.47
CA GLN A 297 -18.59 -23.24 -9.46
C GLN A 297 -18.19 -21.83 -9.02
N VAL A 298 -19.10 -21.08 -8.39
CA VAL A 298 -18.82 -19.77 -7.81
C VAL A 298 -17.77 -19.88 -6.69
N ASP A 299 -17.88 -20.85 -5.79
CA ASP A 299 -16.89 -21.06 -4.73
C ASP A 299 -15.52 -21.46 -5.28
N THR A 300 -15.50 -22.37 -6.25
CA THR A 300 -14.27 -22.73 -6.99
C THR A 300 -13.64 -21.49 -7.65
N ALA A 301 -14.45 -20.67 -8.31
CA ALA A 301 -14.00 -19.42 -8.91
C ALA A 301 -13.46 -18.43 -7.85
N LEU A 302 -14.07 -18.37 -6.68
CA LEU A 302 -13.62 -17.52 -5.57
C LEU A 302 -12.48 -18.17 -4.75
N SER A 303 -12.02 -19.36 -5.11
CA SER A 303 -10.94 -20.08 -4.42
C SER A 303 -11.26 -20.33 -2.94
N GLY A 304 -12.48 -20.80 -2.64
CA GLY A 304 -12.95 -21.13 -1.29
C GLY A 304 -13.25 -19.91 -0.39
N ARG A 305 -13.35 -18.71 -0.97
CA ARG A 305 -13.57 -17.50 -0.14
C ARG A 305 -14.96 -17.39 0.43
N THR A 306 -15.97 -18.01 -0.17
CA THR A 306 -17.31 -18.05 0.37
C THR A 306 -17.32 -18.68 1.78
N ARG A 307 -16.66 -19.83 1.94
CA ARG A 307 -16.45 -20.49 3.23
C ARG A 307 -15.74 -19.59 4.25
N ILE A 308 -14.71 -18.84 3.81
CA ILE A 308 -13.99 -17.89 4.68
C ILE A 308 -14.90 -16.74 5.09
N TRP A 309 -15.72 -16.21 4.19
CA TRP A 309 -16.63 -15.10 4.47
C TRP A 309 -17.80 -15.52 5.36
N GLU A 310 -18.31 -16.74 5.22
CA GLU A 310 -19.31 -17.30 6.13
C GLU A 310 -18.76 -17.47 7.55
N ALA A 311 -17.51 -17.96 7.67
CA ALA A 311 -16.82 -18.01 8.96
C ALA A 311 -16.61 -16.61 9.55
N ALA A 312 -16.21 -15.62 8.74
CA ALA A 312 -16.12 -14.22 9.18
C ALA A 312 -17.46 -13.68 9.69
N ALA A 313 -18.55 -13.97 8.99
CA ALA A 313 -19.91 -13.58 9.42
C ALA A 313 -20.32 -14.27 10.73
N CYS A 314 -19.93 -15.52 10.96
CA CYS A 314 -20.11 -16.22 12.23
C CYS A 314 -19.37 -15.50 13.37
N MET A 315 -18.06 -15.18 13.17
CA MET A 315 -17.23 -14.45 14.14
C MET A 315 -17.81 -13.07 14.49
N ILE A 316 -18.29 -12.32 13.47
CA ILE A 316 -18.93 -11.02 13.68
C ILE A 316 -20.20 -11.15 14.54
N ARG A 317 -21.00 -12.18 14.32
CA ARG A 317 -22.21 -12.42 15.15
C ARG A 317 -21.86 -12.83 16.58
N ALA A 318 -20.82 -13.63 16.76
CA ALA A 318 -20.38 -14.07 18.08
C ALA A 318 -19.69 -12.95 18.89
N HIS A 319 -18.91 -12.09 18.21
CA HIS A 319 -18.13 -11.02 18.83
C HIS A 319 -18.39 -9.66 18.15
N PRO A 320 -19.61 -9.10 18.23
CA PRO A 320 -20.01 -7.96 17.39
C PRO A 320 -19.32 -6.63 17.77
N VAL A 321 -18.88 -6.46 19.02
CA VAL A 321 -18.36 -5.20 19.53
C VAL A 321 -16.85 -5.09 19.32
N ASN A 322 -16.06 -6.05 19.80
CA ASN A 322 -14.59 -6.03 19.82
C ASN A 322 -13.96 -7.00 18.81
N GLY A 323 -14.76 -7.87 18.15
CA GLY A 323 -14.25 -8.93 17.29
C GLY A 323 -13.55 -10.06 18.06
N VAL A 324 -12.94 -10.99 17.32
CA VAL A 324 -12.20 -12.13 17.91
C VAL A 324 -10.79 -11.76 18.36
N GLY A 325 -10.39 -10.48 18.20
CA GLY A 325 -9.06 -9.99 18.46
C GLY A 325 -8.19 -9.96 17.19
N VAL A 326 -7.28 -8.98 17.13
CA VAL A 326 -6.35 -8.86 16.01
C VAL A 326 -5.53 -10.14 15.85
N ARG A 327 -5.44 -10.65 14.59
CA ARG A 327 -4.78 -11.92 14.24
C ARG A 327 -5.44 -13.16 14.87
N GLY A 328 -6.60 -13.01 15.50
CA GLY A 328 -7.37 -14.09 16.11
C GLY A 328 -8.23 -14.89 15.12
N PHE A 329 -8.35 -14.42 13.87
CA PHE A 329 -9.19 -15.08 12.85
C PHE A 329 -8.91 -16.57 12.72
N ARG A 330 -7.63 -16.95 12.63
CA ARG A 330 -7.22 -18.35 12.46
C ARG A 330 -7.55 -19.25 13.66
N GLU A 331 -7.52 -18.70 14.86
CA GLU A 331 -7.85 -19.42 16.10
C GLU A 331 -9.36 -19.58 16.25
N ALA A 332 -10.14 -18.59 15.81
CA ALA A 332 -11.60 -18.64 15.82
C ALA A 332 -12.19 -19.43 14.63
N PHE A 333 -11.44 -19.62 13.55
CA PHE A 333 -11.92 -20.24 12.31
C PHE A 333 -12.51 -21.64 12.54
N PRO A 334 -11.88 -22.59 13.27
CA PRO A 334 -12.41 -23.94 13.43
C PRO A 334 -13.80 -23.98 14.09
N ALA A 335 -14.11 -23.03 14.99
CA ALA A 335 -15.42 -22.93 15.64
C ALA A 335 -16.51 -22.30 14.76
N CYS A 336 -16.11 -21.60 13.72
CA CYS A 336 -17.00 -20.90 12.78
C CYS A 336 -16.98 -21.49 11.37
N ASP A 337 -16.25 -22.57 11.13
CA ASP A 337 -16.12 -23.19 9.82
C ASP A 337 -17.43 -23.89 9.41
N PRO A 338 -18.12 -23.44 8.34
CA PRO A 338 -19.39 -24.05 7.94
C PRO A 338 -19.23 -25.46 7.36
N HIS A 339 -18.02 -25.87 6.98
CA HIS A 339 -17.68 -27.15 6.36
C HIS A 339 -16.58 -27.88 7.13
N ALA A 340 -16.70 -27.91 8.48
CA ALA A 340 -15.72 -28.57 9.33
C ALA A 340 -15.54 -30.07 8.95
N GLY A 341 -14.31 -30.47 8.78
CA GLY A 341 -13.96 -31.86 8.36
C GLY A 341 -13.83 -32.05 6.84
N GLU A 342 -14.20 -31.07 6.02
CA GLU A 342 -13.98 -31.11 4.58
C GLU A 342 -12.64 -30.44 4.20
N MET A 343 -11.96 -30.98 3.18
CA MET A 343 -10.74 -30.37 2.66
C MET A 343 -11.05 -28.99 2.07
N ALA A 344 -10.28 -28.00 2.49
CA ALA A 344 -10.48 -26.63 2.03
C ALA A 344 -9.79 -26.40 0.67
N ALA A 345 -10.33 -25.47 -0.14
CA ALA A 345 -9.76 -25.12 -1.43
C ALA A 345 -8.34 -24.49 -1.34
N TRP A 346 -7.93 -24.03 -0.16
CA TRP A 346 -6.59 -23.47 0.11
C TRP A 346 -5.61 -24.50 0.72
N GLY A 347 -6.01 -25.77 0.91
CA GLY A 347 -5.22 -26.83 1.52
C GLY A 347 -5.51 -27.03 3.01
N ASP A 348 -4.56 -27.62 3.71
CA ASP A 348 -4.69 -27.96 5.13
C ASP A 348 -4.59 -26.74 6.05
N GLY A 349 -5.31 -26.82 7.18
CA GLY A 349 -5.30 -25.82 8.23
C GLY A 349 -6.36 -24.71 8.11
N PRO A 350 -6.49 -23.90 9.17
CA PRO A 350 -7.50 -22.82 9.23
C PRO A 350 -7.16 -21.69 8.28
N ALA A 351 -8.18 -20.99 7.76
CA ALA A 351 -7.96 -19.74 7.03
C ALA A 351 -7.31 -18.70 7.93
N LEU A 352 -6.32 -17.99 7.40
CA LEU A 352 -5.47 -17.08 8.18
C LEU A 352 -6.11 -15.70 8.40
N HIS A 353 -7.02 -15.27 7.52
CA HIS A 353 -7.69 -13.96 7.52
C HIS A 353 -8.86 -13.97 6.53
N ALA A 354 -9.73 -12.96 6.59
CA ALA A 354 -10.95 -12.90 5.79
C ALA A 354 -10.75 -12.63 4.28
N HIS A 355 -9.57 -12.27 3.81
CA HIS A 355 -9.30 -11.87 2.42
C HIS A 355 -10.22 -10.76 1.88
N GLN A 356 -10.79 -9.94 2.76
CA GLN A 356 -11.62 -8.78 2.42
C GLN A 356 -11.57 -7.81 3.61
N ILE A 357 -11.15 -6.56 3.35
CA ILE A 357 -10.78 -5.61 4.41
C ILE A 357 -11.94 -5.32 5.39
N VAL A 358 -13.18 -5.18 4.91
CA VAL A 358 -14.32 -4.87 5.77
C VAL A 358 -14.65 -6.05 6.68
N LEU A 359 -14.64 -7.27 6.12
CA LEU A 359 -14.87 -8.49 6.89
C LEU A 359 -13.74 -8.75 7.89
N GLU A 360 -12.49 -8.48 7.50
CA GLU A 360 -11.33 -8.66 8.40
C GLU A 360 -11.41 -7.67 9.57
N VAL A 361 -11.63 -6.38 9.28
CA VAL A 361 -11.78 -5.37 10.33
C VAL A 361 -12.98 -5.70 11.24
N ALA A 362 -14.12 -6.08 10.66
CA ALA A 362 -15.31 -6.39 11.46
C ALA A 362 -15.16 -7.68 12.27
N SER A 363 -14.55 -8.74 11.72
CA SER A 363 -14.38 -10.01 12.45
C SER A 363 -13.27 -9.94 13.50
N GLU A 364 -12.15 -9.26 13.23
CA GLU A 364 -11.03 -9.19 14.17
C GLU A 364 -11.16 -8.08 15.21
N THR A 365 -11.81 -6.94 14.86
CA THR A 365 -11.89 -5.76 15.75
C THR A 365 -13.30 -5.23 15.97
N GLY A 366 -14.31 -5.93 15.49
CA GLY A 366 -15.72 -5.65 15.71
C GLY A 366 -16.22 -4.31 15.17
N ALA A 367 -17.37 -3.89 15.66
CA ALA A 367 -17.99 -2.62 15.28
C ALA A 367 -17.13 -1.41 15.68
N ILE A 368 -16.42 -1.48 16.80
CA ILE A 368 -15.51 -0.41 17.24
C ILE A 368 -14.41 -0.22 16.19
N GLY A 369 -13.78 -1.30 15.75
CA GLY A 369 -12.74 -1.23 14.72
C GLY A 369 -13.26 -0.70 13.40
N LEU A 370 -14.42 -1.16 12.97
CA LEU A 370 -15.04 -0.69 11.73
C LEU A 370 -15.36 0.81 11.77
N LEU A 371 -15.90 1.31 12.88
CA LEU A 371 -16.18 2.74 13.06
C LEU A 371 -14.92 3.59 13.06
N LEU A 372 -13.86 3.16 13.74
CA LEU A 372 -12.58 3.88 13.76
C LEU A 372 -11.91 3.86 12.39
N TRP A 373 -11.96 2.73 11.67
CA TRP A 373 -11.46 2.65 10.31
C TRP A 373 -12.24 3.58 9.36
N LEU A 374 -13.57 3.59 9.42
CA LEU A 374 -14.42 4.51 8.64
C LEU A 374 -14.15 5.98 8.99
N ALA A 375 -13.93 6.28 10.28
CA ALA A 375 -13.55 7.63 10.71
C ALA A 375 -12.20 8.04 10.11
N GLY A 376 -11.21 7.14 10.07
CA GLY A 376 -9.93 7.35 9.39
C GLY A 376 -10.09 7.68 7.91
N VAL A 377 -10.92 6.89 7.20
CA VAL A 377 -11.25 7.13 5.78
C VAL A 377 -11.94 8.49 5.59
N ALA A 378 -12.92 8.81 6.44
CA ALA A 378 -13.65 10.08 6.39
C ALA A 378 -12.72 11.28 6.65
N LEU A 379 -11.80 11.18 7.60
CA LEU A 379 -10.83 12.22 7.90
C LEU A 379 -9.80 12.39 6.77
N ALA A 380 -9.32 11.31 6.18
CA ALA A 380 -8.47 11.36 5.00
C ALA A 380 -9.20 12.05 3.83
N TRP A 381 -10.45 11.67 3.57
CA TRP A 381 -11.27 12.29 2.53
C TRP A 381 -11.56 13.77 2.82
N ARG A 382 -11.88 14.12 4.07
CA ARG A 382 -12.09 15.51 4.49
C ARG A 382 -10.82 16.34 4.25
N ALA A 383 -9.65 15.85 4.66
CA ALA A 383 -8.38 16.52 4.41
C ALA A 383 -8.15 16.76 2.91
N TRP A 384 -8.44 15.78 2.06
CA TRP A 384 -8.37 15.91 0.60
C TRP A 384 -9.35 16.95 0.06
N ARG A 385 -10.60 16.87 0.47
CA ARG A 385 -11.67 17.75 -0.05
C ARG A 385 -11.41 19.22 0.21
N PHE A 386 -10.87 19.55 1.38
CA PHE A 386 -10.61 20.94 1.79
C PHE A 386 -9.17 21.41 1.49
N ALA A 387 -8.34 20.58 0.88
CA ALA A 387 -7.00 20.98 0.46
C ALA A 387 -7.03 21.85 -0.80
N ALA A 388 -6.05 22.75 -0.92
CA ALA A 388 -5.86 23.55 -2.12
C ALA A 388 -5.60 22.67 -3.36
N PRO A 389 -5.96 23.11 -4.59
CA PRO A 389 -5.73 22.35 -5.82
C PRO A 389 -4.29 21.88 -5.98
N GLU A 390 -3.31 22.73 -5.70
CA GLU A 390 -1.87 22.42 -5.78
C GLU A 390 -1.45 21.33 -4.78
N ALA A 391 -2.05 21.37 -3.57
CA ALA A 391 -1.84 20.34 -2.55
C ALA A 391 -2.41 18.99 -3.00
N ARG A 392 -3.61 19.00 -3.59
CA ARG A 392 -4.21 17.80 -4.17
C ARG A 392 -3.38 17.25 -5.34
N ASP A 393 -2.89 18.10 -6.24
CA ASP A 393 -2.08 17.65 -7.38
C ASP A 393 -0.76 17.00 -6.95
N ARG A 394 -0.07 17.53 -5.94
CA ARG A 394 1.16 16.91 -5.43
C ARG A 394 0.93 15.62 -4.65
N ALA A 395 -0.22 15.45 -3.98
CA ALA A 395 -0.57 14.27 -3.21
C ALA A 395 -1.32 13.20 -4.02
N ARG A 396 -1.76 13.52 -5.24
CA ARG A 396 -2.60 12.65 -6.07
C ARG A 396 -2.08 11.23 -6.27
N PRO A 397 -0.78 10.99 -6.59
CA PRO A 397 -0.28 9.62 -6.74
C PRO A 397 -0.41 8.80 -5.45
N ALA A 398 -0.05 9.39 -4.30
CA ALA A 398 -0.14 8.72 -3.01
C ALA A 398 -1.60 8.51 -2.56
N MET A 399 -2.48 9.50 -2.81
CA MET A 399 -3.91 9.37 -2.53
C MET A 399 -4.55 8.24 -3.35
N LEU A 400 -4.25 8.17 -4.65
CA LEU A 400 -4.80 7.13 -5.50
C LEU A 400 -4.26 5.74 -5.08
N ALA A 401 -2.96 5.62 -4.82
CA ALA A 401 -2.35 4.39 -4.33
C ALA A 401 -3.01 3.92 -3.02
N LEU A 402 -3.21 4.82 -2.06
CA LEU A 402 -3.92 4.51 -0.80
C LEU A 402 -5.37 4.08 -1.05
N ALA A 403 -6.13 4.86 -1.82
CA ALA A 403 -7.54 4.59 -2.06
C ALA A 403 -7.79 3.23 -2.73
N VAL A 404 -6.98 2.85 -3.73
CA VAL A 404 -7.13 1.56 -4.41
C VAL A 404 -6.62 0.39 -3.56
N THR A 405 -5.69 0.64 -2.64
CA THR A 405 -5.18 -0.38 -1.72
C THR A 405 -6.23 -0.74 -0.67
N VAL A 406 -6.89 0.25 -0.06
CA VAL A 406 -7.92 0.01 0.96
C VAL A 406 -9.34 -0.13 0.36
N PHE A 407 -9.46 -0.28 -0.95
CA PHE A 407 -10.74 -0.44 -1.61
C PHE A 407 -11.43 -1.73 -1.15
N PRO A 408 -12.73 -1.70 -0.77
CA PRO A 408 -13.40 -2.84 -0.13
C PRO A 408 -13.39 -4.14 -0.94
N PHE A 409 -13.36 -4.07 -2.28
CA PHE A 409 -13.27 -5.24 -3.15
C PHE A 409 -11.84 -5.67 -3.46
N ASN A 410 -10.84 -5.10 -2.81
CA ASN A 410 -9.49 -5.62 -2.82
C ASN A 410 -9.40 -6.86 -1.92
N THR A 411 -9.65 -8.03 -2.50
CA THR A 411 -9.79 -9.31 -1.79
C THR A 411 -8.46 -10.00 -1.52
N HIS A 412 -7.35 -9.27 -1.49
CA HIS A 412 -6.02 -9.86 -1.27
C HIS A 412 -5.33 -9.34 -0.01
N LEU A 413 -5.91 -8.33 0.62
CA LEU A 413 -5.31 -7.63 1.74
C LEU A 413 -5.54 -8.39 3.05
N ALA A 414 -4.46 -8.71 3.77
CA ALA A 414 -4.49 -9.05 5.19
C ALA A 414 -4.16 -7.80 5.98
N PHE A 415 -5.19 -7.00 6.32
CA PHE A 415 -5.05 -5.62 6.77
C PHE A 415 -4.16 -5.47 8.01
N TYR A 416 -4.31 -6.36 8.98
CA TYR A 416 -3.52 -6.37 10.22
C TYR A 416 -2.26 -7.22 10.14
N SER A 417 -1.82 -7.66 8.94
CA SER A 417 -0.53 -8.34 8.82
C SER A 417 0.62 -7.33 8.76
N THR A 418 1.79 -7.74 9.23
CA THR A 418 3.02 -6.92 9.23
C THR A 418 3.31 -6.31 7.85
N PHE A 419 3.20 -7.10 6.77
CA PHE A 419 3.48 -6.60 5.43
C PHE A 419 2.42 -5.60 4.95
N TRP A 420 1.14 -5.99 4.98
CA TRP A 420 0.07 -5.16 4.42
C TRP A 420 -0.29 -3.97 5.32
N GLY A 421 -0.18 -4.14 6.65
CA GLY A 421 -0.31 -3.04 7.60
C GLY A 421 0.77 -1.98 7.35
N GLY A 422 2.04 -2.41 7.30
CA GLY A 422 3.15 -1.52 6.98
C GLY A 422 3.03 -0.85 5.61
N PHE A 423 2.55 -1.60 4.59
CA PHE A 423 2.27 -1.08 3.25
C PHE A 423 1.18 0.01 3.28
N THR A 424 0.05 -0.26 3.93
CA THR A 424 -1.06 0.70 4.03
C THR A 424 -0.65 1.94 4.80
N LEU A 425 0.04 1.78 5.92
CA LEU A 425 0.54 2.88 6.73
C LEU A 425 1.58 3.72 5.99
N LEU A 426 2.48 3.10 5.21
CA LEU A 426 3.39 3.82 4.30
C LEU A 426 2.61 4.75 3.37
N LEU A 427 1.56 4.24 2.70
CA LEU A 427 0.73 5.03 1.79
C LEU A 427 -0.03 6.15 2.52
N CYS A 428 -0.53 5.90 3.74
CA CYS A 428 -1.13 6.92 4.60
C CYS A 428 -0.16 8.07 4.88
N ALA A 429 1.08 7.76 5.22
CA ALA A 429 2.09 8.76 5.54
C ALA A 429 2.56 9.53 4.29
N LEU A 430 2.75 8.85 3.15
CA LEU A 430 3.04 9.50 1.86
C LEU A 430 1.92 10.44 1.45
N TYR A 431 0.67 10.04 1.64
CA TYR A 431 -0.50 10.87 1.39
C TYR A 431 -0.52 12.10 2.30
N ALA A 432 -0.48 11.90 3.62
CA ALA A 432 -0.56 12.99 4.60
C ALA A 432 0.59 14.00 4.45
N GLY A 433 1.82 13.50 4.30
CA GLY A 433 3.01 14.32 4.12
C GLY A 433 3.00 15.10 2.81
N SER A 434 2.53 14.49 1.70
CA SER A 434 2.42 15.17 0.40
C SER A 434 1.32 16.22 0.40
N LEU A 435 0.14 15.92 0.97
CA LEU A 435 -1.00 16.82 0.99
C LEU A 435 -0.71 18.08 1.81
N LEU A 436 -0.08 17.91 2.97
CA LEU A 436 0.17 18.98 3.95
C LEU A 436 1.63 19.46 3.95
N ALA A 437 2.36 19.17 2.85
CA ALA A 437 3.69 19.69 2.61
C ALA A 437 3.68 21.23 2.56
N ARG A 438 4.71 21.85 3.13
CA ARG A 438 4.97 23.28 3.03
C ARG A 438 6.13 23.47 2.07
N ASP A 439 5.82 23.68 0.80
CA ASP A 439 6.82 24.06 -0.18
C ASP A 439 7.21 25.53 0.06
N GLU A 440 8.50 25.84 0.11
CA GLU A 440 8.95 27.23 0.10
C GLU A 440 8.50 27.90 -1.21
N PRO A 441 8.00 29.15 -1.17
CA PRO A 441 7.73 29.88 -2.41
C PRO A 441 9.02 29.92 -3.25
N PRO A 442 8.92 29.91 -4.60
CA PRO A 442 10.09 30.07 -5.44
C PRO A 442 10.78 31.37 -5.06
N PRO A 443 12.15 31.40 -5.06
CA PRO A 443 12.85 32.64 -4.80
C PRO A 443 12.35 33.70 -5.77
N ALA A 444 12.04 34.90 -5.22
CA ALA A 444 11.62 36.02 -6.04
C ALA A 444 12.63 36.20 -7.20
N PRO A 445 12.18 36.49 -8.42
CA PRO A 445 13.08 36.77 -9.53
C PRO A 445 14.07 37.81 -9.03
N ARG A 446 15.36 37.51 -9.15
CA ARG A 446 16.39 38.53 -8.86
C ARG A 446 16.05 39.72 -9.74
N ALA A 447 15.71 40.86 -9.12
CA ALA A 447 15.57 42.13 -9.85
C ALA A 447 16.84 42.28 -10.71
N ALA A 448 16.65 42.32 -12.01
CA ALA A 448 17.76 42.65 -12.90
C ALA A 448 18.26 44.05 -12.48
N ILE A 449 19.45 44.06 -11.91
CA ILE A 449 20.17 45.33 -11.67
C ILE A 449 20.55 45.80 -13.04
N HIS A 450 19.81 46.83 -13.54
CA HIS A 450 20.17 47.59 -14.73
C HIS A 450 21.22 48.65 -14.37
#